data_ef9e49245ede82c2d3f07a2847c59bcf
#
_entry.id   ef9e49245ede82c2d3f07a2847c59bcf
#
_cell.length_a   1.000
_cell.length_b   1.000
_cell.length_c   1.000
_cell.angle_alpha   90.00
_cell.angle_beta   90.00
_cell.angle_gamma   90.00
#
_symmetry.space_group_name_H-M   'P 1'
#
loop_
_entity.id
_entity.type
_entity.pdbx_description
1 polymer ?
#
loop_
_entity_poly.entity_id
_entity_poly.type
_entity_poly.pdbx_seq_one_letter_code
_entity_poly.pdbx_strand_id
1 'polypeptide(L)'
;DTKYALGSVLNHVLLHQTIIGTEAMAQLEMANDYPDVIVGCTGGGSNFAGIAFPFLGAQLRGGKKVRIVAVEPSACPSLTRGRYAYDFGDTAHLTPLTKMHTLGSTFTPPGFHAGGLRYHGMAPLVSHIKELGLIEAVGYQQLQCFEAGVQFARAEGIVPAPEANHAVKGAIDEAIRCREEGVSRAILFNLCGHGHFDMQAYIDYFGGKLQDLDYDEAELAMALAGLPSVKAA
;
A
#
# COMPACT_ATOMS: atom_id res chain seq x y z
N ASP A 1 29.22 -15.93 2.41
CA ASP A 1 29.18 -15.76 0.94
C ASP A 1 27.80 -15.45 0.37
N THR A 2 26.78 -15.31 1.21
CA THR A 2 25.42 -15.01 0.75
C THR A 2 25.27 -13.51 0.40
N LYS A 3 24.71 -13.23 -0.77
CA LYS A 3 24.29 -11.88 -1.15
C LYS A 3 22.85 -11.69 -0.73
N TYR A 4 22.57 -10.57 -0.08
CA TYR A 4 21.22 -10.22 0.36
C TYR A 4 20.68 -9.05 -0.46
N ALA A 5 19.45 -9.19 -0.97
CA ALA A 5 18.74 -8.14 -1.66
C ALA A 5 17.35 -7.97 -1.04
N LEU A 6 17.10 -6.80 -0.46
CA LEU A 6 15.79 -6.42 0.04
C LEU A 6 15.03 -5.66 -1.04
N GLY A 7 13.80 -6.10 -1.32
CA GLY A 7 12.89 -5.40 -2.25
C GLY A 7 11.98 -4.41 -1.54
N SER A 8 11.07 -3.82 -2.29
CA SER A 8 9.91 -2.99 -1.92
C SER A 8 10.11 -1.77 -1.02
N VAL A 9 11.06 -1.73 -0.10
CA VAL A 9 11.24 -0.63 0.87
C VAL A 9 12.44 0.28 0.57
N LEU A 10 13.27 -0.08 -0.37
CA LEU A 10 14.48 0.68 -0.70
C LEU A 10 14.23 1.66 -1.86
N ASN A 11 14.86 2.82 -1.78
CA ASN A 11 14.67 3.93 -2.73
C ASN A 11 14.89 3.52 -4.19
N HIS A 12 15.87 2.65 -4.49
CA HIS A 12 16.10 2.21 -5.86
C HIS A 12 14.93 1.38 -6.41
N VAL A 13 14.27 0.58 -5.56
CA VAL A 13 13.08 -0.19 -5.95
C VAL A 13 11.90 0.76 -6.22
N LEU A 14 11.70 1.76 -5.36
CA LEU A 14 10.69 2.79 -5.57
C LEU A 14 10.94 3.52 -6.90
N LEU A 15 12.18 3.91 -7.16
CA LEU A 15 12.57 4.59 -8.39
C LEU A 15 12.27 3.74 -9.64
N HIS A 16 12.61 2.46 -9.64
CA HIS A 16 12.30 1.56 -10.76
C HIS A 16 10.78 1.45 -11.00
N GLN A 17 10.00 1.37 -9.91
CA GLN A 17 8.53 1.26 -10.01
C GLN A 17 7.87 2.54 -10.57
N THR A 18 8.53 3.69 -10.51
CA THR A 18 7.96 4.95 -11.03
C THR A 18 7.73 4.96 -12.55
N ILE A 19 8.26 3.99 -13.28
CA ILE A 19 7.92 3.79 -14.70
C ILE A 19 6.41 3.64 -14.88
N ILE A 20 5.73 2.98 -13.93
CA ILE A 20 4.27 2.76 -13.97
C ILE A 20 3.52 4.10 -13.93
N GLY A 21 3.85 4.97 -12.98
CA GLY A 21 3.22 6.29 -12.89
C GLY A 21 3.60 7.22 -14.04
N THR A 22 4.83 7.11 -14.56
CA THR A 22 5.27 7.88 -15.72
C THR A 22 4.50 7.48 -16.97
N GLU A 23 4.31 6.19 -17.21
CA GLU A 23 3.49 5.70 -18.34
C GLU A 23 2.01 6.04 -18.14
N ALA A 24 1.48 5.94 -16.91
CA ALA A 24 0.11 6.35 -16.61
C ALA A 24 -0.13 7.83 -16.92
N MET A 25 0.82 8.71 -16.60
CA MET A 25 0.74 10.13 -16.96
C MET A 25 0.65 10.34 -18.48
N ALA A 26 1.51 9.65 -19.25
CA ALA A 26 1.49 9.74 -20.70
C ALA A 26 0.17 9.19 -21.30
N GLN A 27 -0.34 8.09 -20.77
CA GLN A 27 -1.62 7.51 -21.22
C GLN A 27 -2.81 8.40 -20.90
N LEU A 28 -2.83 9.03 -19.73
CA LEU A 28 -3.88 9.99 -19.35
C LEU A 28 -3.82 11.26 -20.21
N GLU A 29 -2.62 11.75 -20.53
CA GLU A 29 -2.47 12.87 -21.47
C GLU A 29 -3.06 12.52 -22.86
N MET A 30 -2.81 11.31 -23.37
CA MET A 30 -3.42 10.82 -24.62
C MET A 30 -4.94 10.75 -24.53
N ALA A 31 -5.49 10.43 -23.37
CA ALA A 31 -6.92 10.41 -23.11
C ALA A 31 -7.52 11.80 -22.82
N ASN A 32 -6.70 12.84 -22.81
CA ASN A 32 -7.06 14.21 -22.41
C ASN A 32 -7.70 14.23 -21.01
N ASP A 33 -7.12 13.46 -20.08
CA ASP A 33 -7.59 13.33 -18.72
C ASP A 33 -6.44 13.48 -17.70
N TYR A 34 -6.76 13.67 -16.44
CA TYR A 34 -5.81 13.74 -15.33
C TYR A 34 -6.51 13.34 -14.02
N PRO A 35 -5.88 12.52 -13.16
CA PRO A 35 -6.56 12.03 -11.97
C PRO A 35 -6.78 13.15 -10.95
N ASP A 36 -7.93 13.10 -10.28
CA ASP A 36 -8.22 13.88 -9.09
C ASP A 36 -7.79 13.11 -7.82
N VAL A 37 -7.87 11.78 -7.89
CA VAL A 37 -7.49 10.88 -6.80
C VAL A 37 -6.64 9.73 -7.33
N ILE A 38 -5.57 9.39 -6.61
CA ILE A 38 -4.75 8.20 -6.86
C ILE A 38 -4.86 7.26 -5.67
N VAL A 39 -5.11 5.99 -5.93
CA VAL A 39 -5.22 4.94 -4.92
C VAL A 39 -4.22 3.82 -5.22
N GLY A 40 -3.45 3.41 -4.22
CA GLY A 40 -2.53 2.29 -4.37
C GLY A 40 -2.44 1.45 -3.10
N CYS A 41 -2.39 0.13 -3.24
CA CYS A 41 -2.12 -0.74 -2.11
C CYS A 41 -0.65 -0.65 -1.70
N THR A 42 -0.40 -0.80 -0.39
CA THR A 42 0.94 -0.65 0.16
C THR A 42 1.24 -1.69 1.24
N GLY A 43 2.34 -2.42 1.02
CA GLY A 43 3.03 -3.21 2.03
C GLY A 43 4.34 -2.51 2.37
N GLY A 44 5.42 -2.79 1.63
CA GLY A 44 6.69 -2.06 1.75
C GLY A 44 6.69 -0.68 1.08
N GLY A 45 5.76 -0.39 0.17
CA GLY A 45 5.54 0.93 -0.41
C GLY A 45 6.00 1.13 -1.85
N SER A 46 6.74 0.20 -2.48
CA SER A 46 7.26 0.42 -3.85
C SER A 46 6.15 0.47 -4.90
N ASN A 47 5.17 -0.42 -4.83
CA ASN A 47 4.01 -0.41 -5.72
C ASN A 47 3.24 0.92 -5.63
N PHE A 48 2.96 1.37 -4.41
CA PHE A 48 2.30 2.64 -4.16
C PHE A 48 3.13 3.82 -4.69
N ALA A 49 4.42 3.87 -4.36
CA ALA A 49 5.33 4.91 -4.86
C ALA A 49 5.41 4.92 -6.39
N GLY A 50 5.39 3.74 -7.01
CA GLY A 50 5.46 3.58 -8.45
C GLY A 50 4.36 4.32 -9.19
N ILE A 51 3.12 4.23 -8.73
CA ILE A 51 2.00 4.95 -9.34
C ILE A 51 1.91 6.40 -8.85
N ALA A 52 2.22 6.68 -7.57
CA ALA A 52 1.94 7.97 -6.94
C ALA A 52 3.04 9.03 -7.15
N PHE A 53 4.32 8.64 -7.10
CA PHE A 53 5.43 9.60 -7.06
C PHE A 53 5.57 10.47 -8.31
N PRO A 54 5.36 9.99 -9.55
CA PRO A 54 5.40 10.86 -10.72
C PRO A 54 4.37 12.00 -10.63
N PHE A 55 3.14 11.72 -10.21
CA PHE A 55 2.09 12.71 -10.03
C PHE A 55 2.38 13.65 -8.85
N LEU A 56 2.82 13.11 -7.71
CA LEU A 56 3.23 13.91 -6.57
C LEU A 56 4.41 14.84 -6.95
N GLY A 57 5.39 14.34 -7.67
CA GLY A 57 6.51 15.13 -8.17
C GLY A 57 6.05 16.24 -9.12
N ALA A 58 5.08 15.99 -9.98
CA ALA A 58 4.47 17.02 -10.83
C ALA A 58 3.76 18.09 -9.99
N GLN A 59 2.96 17.66 -9.00
CA GLN A 59 2.28 18.57 -8.06
C GLN A 59 3.27 19.46 -7.31
N LEU A 60 4.35 18.90 -6.77
CA LEU A 60 5.37 19.66 -6.03
C LEU A 60 6.13 20.66 -6.90
N ARG A 61 6.15 20.47 -8.21
CA ARG A 61 6.69 21.44 -9.20
C ARG A 61 5.65 22.44 -9.70
N GLY A 62 4.49 22.53 -9.04
CA GLY A 62 3.43 23.49 -9.39
C GLY A 62 2.37 22.95 -10.36
N GLY A 63 2.36 21.65 -10.64
CA GLY A 63 1.32 20.99 -11.44
C GLY A 63 -0.01 20.82 -10.68
N LYS A 64 -0.99 20.16 -11.33
CA LYS A 64 -2.33 19.92 -10.78
C LYS A 64 -2.23 19.15 -9.46
N LYS A 65 -3.01 19.60 -8.47
CA LYS A 65 -3.11 18.93 -7.17
C LYS A 65 -3.90 17.63 -7.31
N VAL A 66 -3.36 16.55 -6.73
CA VAL A 66 -3.97 15.23 -6.70
C VAL A 66 -4.07 14.76 -5.26
N ARG A 67 -5.19 14.17 -4.87
CA ARG A 67 -5.32 13.49 -3.59
C ARG A 67 -4.76 12.08 -3.72
N ILE A 68 -3.90 11.66 -2.81
CA ILE A 68 -3.18 10.39 -2.90
C ILE A 68 -3.49 9.56 -1.65
N VAL A 69 -3.99 8.36 -1.85
CA VAL A 69 -4.46 7.45 -0.79
C VAL A 69 -3.68 6.14 -0.84
N ALA A 70 -2.93 5.88 0.22
CA ALA A 70 -2.29 4.59 0.46
C ALA A 70 -3.26 3.65 1.16
N VAL A 71 -3.42 2.44 0.63
CA VAL A 71 -4.31 1.43 1.19
C VAL A 71 -3.50 0.27 1.74
N GLU A 72 -3.67 -0.02 3.02
CA GLU A 72 -2.97 -1.11 3.70
C GLU A 72 -3.95 -2.11 4.34
N PRO A 73 -3.51 -3.35 4.65
CA PRO A 73 -4.30 -4.28 5.44
C PRO A 73 -4.43 -3.81 6.89
N SER A 74 -5.63 -3.85 7.46
CA SER A 74 -5.85 -3.57 8.89
C SER A 74 -5.06 -4.51 9.81
N ALA A 75 -4.75 -5.71 9.33
CA ALA A 75 -3.94 -6.70 10.05
C ALA A 75 -2.42 -6.43 10.02
N CYS A 76 -1.96 -5.47 9.19
CA CYS A 76 -0.55 -5.05 9.11
C CYS A 76 -0.45 -3.54 8.85
N PRO A 77 -0.89 -2.69 9.82
CA PRO A 77 -1.21 -1.29 9.61
C PRO A 77 0.00 -0.36 9.84
N SER A 78 1.05 -0.46 9.03
CA SER A 78 2.30 0.27 9.23
C SER A 78 2.13 1.80 9.15
N LEU A 79 1.31 2.31 8.21
CA LEU A 79 1.08 3.74 8.03
C LEU A 79 0.03 4.32 8.99
N THR A 80 -0.96 3.53 9.39
CA THR A 80 -2.07 4.03 10.22
C THR A 80 -1.83 3.83 11.72
N ARG A 81 -1.02 2.83 12.11
CA ARG A 81 -0.76 2.47 13.51
C ARG A 81 0.72 2.38 13.85
N GLY A 82 1.61 2.27 12.86
CA GLY A 82 3.05 2.20 13.05
C GLY A 82 3.62 3.49 13.62
N ARG A 83 4.77 3.36 14.30
CA ARG A 83 5.54 4.50 14.82
C ARG A 83 6.51 5.01 13.76
N TYR A 84 6.61 6.32 13.60
CA TYR A 84 7.65 6.91 12.75
C TYR A 84 8.98 6.96 13.51
N ALA A 85 9.80 5.96 13.32
CA ALA A 85 11.04 5.74 14.07
C ALA A 85 12.14 5.11 13.20
N TYR A 86 13.36 5.02 13.74
CA TYR A 86 14.39 4.21 13.13
C TYR A 86 14.17 2.74 13.43
N ASP A 87 14.27 1.92 12.39
CA ASP A 87 14.16 0.47 12.51
C ASP A 87 14.99 -0.21 11.43
N PHE A 88 15.16 -1.53 11.56
CA PHE A 88 15.77 -2.37 10.55
C PHE A 88 14.74 -2.76 9.48
N GLY A 89 15.19 -2.88 8.23
CA GLY A 89 14.37 -3.36 7.14
C GLY A 89 14.09 -4.86 7.18
N ASP A 90 14.78 -5.62 8.04
CA ASP A 90 14.67 -7.06 8.15
C ASP A 90 14.82 -7.54 9.61
N THR A 91 14.26 -8.71 9.92
CA THR A 91 14.30 -9.34 11.24
C THR A 91 15.71 -9.78 11.64
N ALA A 92 16.57 -10.06 10.66
CA ALA A 92 17.96 -10.47 10.91
C ALA A 92 18.90 -9.29 11.14
N HIS A 93 18.42 -8.06 11.04
CA HIS A 93 19.18 -6.81 11.21
C HIS A 93 20.38 -6.70 10.26
N LEU A 94 20.27 -7.24 9.06
CA LEU A 94 21.29 -7.18 8.01
C LEU A 94 21.25 -5.88 7.21
N THR A 95 20.13 -5.17 7.25
CA THR A 95 19.96 -3.88 6.58
C THR A 95 20.39 -2.72 7.51
N PRO A 96 20.77 -1.56 6.95
CA PRO A 96 21.00 -0.38 7.76
C PRO A 96 19.72 0.11 8.42
N LEU A 97 19.85 0.81 9.54
CA LEU A 97 18.75 1.52 10.17
C LEU A 97 18.25 2.63 9.25
N THR A 98 16.94 2.64 9.03
CA THR A 98 16.25 3.68 8.25
C THR A 98 15.06 4.21 9.03
N LYS A 99 14.75 5.50 8.86
CA LYS A 99 13.59 6.11 9.51
C LYS A 99 12.34 5.82 8.69
N MET A 100 11.37 5.15 9.30
CA MET A 100 10.17 4.65 8.63
C MET A 100 8.97 4.61 9.59
N HIS A 101 7.77 4.55 9.05
CA HIS A 101 6.64 4.04 9.80
C HIS A 101 6.81 2.53 9.97
N THR A 102 6.87 2.06 11.21
CA THR A 102 7.15 0.66 11.51
C THR A 102 6.26 0.12 12.62
N LEU A 103 5.95 -1.17 12.51
CA LEU A 103 5.31 -1.98 13.56
C LEU A 103 6.37 -2.67 14.46
N GLY A 104 7.66 -2.47 14.14
CA GLY A 104 8.80 -3.15 14.74
C GLY A 104 9.29 -4.32 13.90
N SER A 105 10.62 -4.44 13.69
CA SER A 105 11.23 -5.48 12.85
C SER A 105 11.02 -6.91 13.36
N THR A 106 10.57 -7.07 14.59
CA THR A 106 10.19 -8.37 15.20
C THR A 106 8.70 -8.66 15.16
N PHE A 107 7.88 -7.72 14.71
CA PHE A 107 6.43 -7.91 14.56
C PHE A 107 6.12 -8.92 13.45
N THR A 108 5.26 -9.88 13.74
CA THR A 108 4.81 -10.91 12.79
C THR A 108 3.34 -10.69 12.44
N PRO A 109 3.03 -10.15 11.25
CA PRO A 109 1.63 -9.97 10.86
C PRO A 109 0.93 -11.32 10.69
N PRO A 110 -0.39 -11.41 11.02
CA PRO A 110 -1.16 -12.63 10.83
C PRO A 110 -1.22 -13.05 9.37
N GLY A 111 -1.59 -14.33 9.14
CA GLY A 111 -1.53 -14.98 7.84
C GLY A 111 -2.73 -14.67 6.93
N PHE A 112 -3.03 -13.41 6.64
CA PHE A 112 -4.07 -13.05 5.66
C PHE A 112 -3.61 -13.24 4.21
N HIS A 113 -4.58 -13.39 3.28
CA HIS A 113 -4.32 -13.57 1.85
C HIS A 113 -4.05 -12.25 1.14
N ALA A 114 -2.89 -11.71 1.34
CA ALA A 114 -2.23 -10.65 0.58
C ALA A 114 -0.77 -10.62 1.05
N GLY A 115 -0.03 -11.69 0.74
CA GLY A 115 1.33 -11.91 1.23
C GLY A 115 2.29 -10.78 0.94
N GLY A 116 2.14 -10.12 -0.22
CA GLY A 116 2.92 -8.95 -0.62
C GLY A 116 2.68 -7.69 0.23
N LEU A 117 1.63 -7.67 1.05
CA LEU A 117 1.33 -6.55 1.96
C LEU A 117 1.69 -6.85 3.43
N ARG A 118 2.22 -8.03 3.73
CA ARG A 118 2.67 -8.41 5.08
C ARG A 118 4.10 -7.97 5.32
N TYR A 119 4.28 -6.71 5.64
CA TYR A 119 5.61 -6.17 5.94
C TYR A 119 5.54 -5.17 7.11
N HIS A 120 6.46 -5.30 8.06
CA HIS A 120 6.44 -4.53 9.31
C HIS A 120 6.73 -3.04 9.15
N GLY A 121 7.36 -2.63 8.06
CA GLY A 121 7.86 -1.27 7.87
C GLY A 121 7.50 -0.69 6.50
N MET A 122 7.39 0.61 6.44
CA MET A 122 7.09 1.34 5.22
C MET A 122 8.36 1.97 4.66
N ALA A 123 8.53 1.98 3.34
CA ALA A 123 9.65 2.66 2.67
C ALA A 123 9.89 4.06 3.25
N PRO A 124 11.15 4.45 3.52
CA PRO A 124 11.47 5.74 4.13
C PRO A 124 10.88 6.94 3.40
N LEU A 125 10.90 6.95 2.07
CA LEU A 125 10.32 8.06 1.30
C LEU A 125 8.79 8.09 1.39
N VAL A 126 8.10 6.94 1.39
CA VAL A 126 6.65 6.89 1.59
C VAL A 126 6.29 7.36 3.01
N SER A 127 7.05 6.90 4.00
CA SER A 127 6.90 7.35 5.38
C SER A 127 7.08 8.87 5.52
N HIS A 128 8.09 9.41 4.87
CA HIS A 128 8.38 10.84 4.92
C HIS A 128 7.26 11.69 4.32
N ILE A 129 6.75 11.34 3.15
CA ILE A 129 5.64 12.08 2.54
C ILE A 129 4.33 11.94 3.32
N LYS A 130 4.15 10.86 4.09
CA LYS A 130 3.05 10.71 5.04
C LYS A 130 3.18 11.70 6.19
N GLU A 131 4.38 11.84 6.79
CA GLU A 131 4.68 12.82 7.83
C GLU A 131 4.50 14.27 7.36
N LEU A 132 4.80 14.53 6.09
CA LEU A 132 4.57 15.84 5.47
C LEU A 132 3.10 16.12 5.14
N GLY A 133 2.18 15.16 5.39
CA GLY A 133 0.76 15.31 5.07
C GLY A 133 0.45 15.33 3.58
N LEU A 134 1.35 14.80 2.74
CA LEU A 134 1.18 14.79 1.28
C LEU A 134 0.38 13.58 0.79
N ILE A 135 0.17 12.58 1.64
CA ILE A 135 -0.65 11.40 1.37
C ILE A 135 -1.54 11.07 2.56
N GLU A 136 -2.64 10.41 2.29
CA GLU A 136 -3.52 9.79 3.27
C GLU A 136 -3.26 8.29 3.33
N ALA A 137 -3.65 7.65 4.44
CA ALA A 137 -3.58 6.20 4.58
C ALA A 137 -4.88 5.67 5.17
N VAL A 138 -5.32 4.50 4.68
CA VAL A 138 -6.52 3.79 5.14
C VAL A 138 -6.25 2.30 5.19
N GLY A 139 -6.78 1.63 6.23
CA GLY A 139 -6.70 0.18 6.39
C GLY A 139 -8.03 -0.49 6.11
N TYR A 140 -7.99 -1.67 5.47
CA TYR A 140 -9.18 -2.51 5.23
C TYR A 140 -8.95 -3.94 5.70
N GLN A 141 -10.03 -4.57 6.14
CA GLN A 141 -10.06 -5.99 6.42
C GLN A 141 -10.12 -6.83 5.14
N GLN A 142 -9.61 -8.06 5.18
CA GLN A 142 -9.48 -8.87 3.97
C GLN A 142 -10.81 -9.22 3.32
N LEU A 143 -11.88 -9.49 4.10
CA LEU A 143 -13.19 -9.84 3.52
C LEU A 143 -13.76 -8.70 2.68
N GLN A 144 -13.62 -7.45 3.12
CA GLN A 144 -14.02 -6.27 2.34
C GLN A 144 -13.21 -6.14 1.05
N CYS A 145 -11.94 -6.49 1.08
CA CYS A 145 -11.08 -6.46 -0.10
C CYS A 145 -11.46 -7.57 -1.10
N PHE A 146 -11.75 -8.78 -0.63
CA PHE A 146 -12.22 -9.86 -1.51
C PHE A 146 -13.60 -9.57 -2.10
N GLU A 147 -14.52 -8.99 -1.34
CA GLU A 147 -15.81 -8.51 -1.85
C GLU A 147 -15.62 -7.52 -3.00
N ALA A 148 -14.77 -6.51 -2.79
CA ALA A 148 -14.42 -5.52 -3.82
C ALA A 148 -13.78 -6.16 -5.06
N GLY A 149 -12.85 -7.10 -4.87
CA GLY A 149 -12.21 -7.84 -5.96
C GLY A 149 -13.19 -8.67 -6.78
N VAL A 150 -14.15 -9.33 -6.12
CA VAL A 150 -15.23 -10.08 -6.80
C VAL A 150 -16.16 -9.13 -7.57
N GLN A 151 -16.52 -7.98 -6.98
CA GLN A 151 -17.31 -6.97 -7.66
C GLN A 151 -16.58 -6.47 -8.92
N PHE A 152 -15.31 -6.16 -8.80
CA PHE A 152 -14.46 -5.71 -9.91
C PHE A 152 -14.36 -6.78 -11.00
N ALA A 153 -14.11 -8.03 -10.63
CA ALA A 153 -14.03 -9.13 -11.59
C ALA A 153 -15.33 -9.34 -12.38
N ARG A 154 -16.49 -9.15 -11.74
CA ARG A 154 -17.80 -9.24 -12.40
C ARG A 154 -18.07 -8.07 -13.35
N ALA A 155 -17.56 -6.88 -13.02
CA ALA A 155 -17.75 -5.68 -13.83
C ALA A 155 -16.77 -5.61 -15.01
N GLU A 156 -15.48 -5.92 -14.76
CA GLU A 156 -14.38 -5.66 -15.69
C GLU A 156 -13.83 -6.93 -16.35
N GLY A 157 -14.24 -8.13 -15.89
CA GLY A 157 -13.73 -9.40 -16.41
C GLY A 157 -12.29 -9.73 -16.01
N ILE A 158 -11.73 -9.03 -15.03
CA ILE A 158 -10.36 -9.22 -14.53
C ILE A 158 -10.41 -9.63 -13.07
N VAL A 159 -9.81 -10.78 -12.73
CA VAL A 159 -9.65 -11.23 -11.34
C VAL A 159 -8.39 -10.59 -10.76
N PRO A 160 -8.50 -9.67 -9.80
CA PRO A 160 -7.32 -9.02 -9.21
C PRO A 160 -6.57 -9.96 -8.26
N ALA A 161 -5.28 -9.71 -8.05
CA ALA A 161 -4.55 -10.30 -6.94
C ALA A 161 -5.12 -9.80 -5.59
N PRO A 162 -5.02 -10.58 -4.50
CA PRO A 162 -5.48 -10.15 -3.17
C PRO A 162 -4.87 -8.83 -2.70
N GLU A 163 -3.64 -8.53 -3.08
CA GLU A 163 -2.99 -7.24 -2.87
C GLU A 163 -3.73 -6.12 -3.60
N ALA A 164 -4.02 -6.32 -4.88
CA ALA A 164 -4.70 -5.33 -5.71
C ALA A 164 -6.14 -5.10 -5.25
N ASN A 165 -6.80 -6.09 -4.64
CA ASN A 165 -8.13 -5.96 -4.05
C ASN A 165 -8.22 -4.81 -3.03
N HIS A 166 -7.13 -4.52 -2.31
CA HIS A 166 -7.07 -3.38 -1.39
C HIS A 166 -7.19 -2.04 -2.13
N ALA A 167 -6.49 -1.89 -3.25
CA ALA A 167 -6.60 -0.69 -4.08
C ALA A 167 -7.99 -0.59 -4.73
N VAL A 168 -8.54 -1.71 -5.20
CA VAL A 168 -9.92 -1.77 -5.75
C VAL A 168 -10.94 -1.33 -4.69
N LYS A 169 -10.83 -1.82 -3.45
CA LYS A 169 -11.70 -1.41 -2.33
C LYS A 169 -11.61 0.09 -2.10
N GLY A 170 -10.39 0.63 -2.04
CA GLY A 170 -10.19 2.07 -1.88
C GLY A 170 -10.77 2.89 -3.03
N ALA A 171 -10.66 2.41 -4.28
CA ALA A 171 -11.23 3.08 -5.45
C ALA A 171 -12.77 3.05 -5.44
N ILE A 172 -13.38 1.92 -5.04
CA ILE A 172 -14.84 1.79 -4.90
C ILE A 172 -15.35 2.75 -3.81
N ASP A 173 -14.71 2.81 -2.65
CA ASP A 173 -15.11 3.73 -1.58
C ASP A 173 -15.00 5.19 -2.00
N GLU A 174 -13.96 5.51 -2.76
CA GLU A 174 -13.79 6.85 -3.32
C GLU A 174 -14.89 7.19 -4.33
N ALA A 175 -15.28 6.24 -5.19
CA ALA A 175 -16.36 6.42 -6.14
C ALA A 175 -17.72 6.57 -5.43
N ILE A 176 -17.97 5.81 -4.35
CA ILE A 176 -19.16 5.95 -3.51
C ILE A 176 -19.20 7.34 -2.88
N ARG A 177 -18.07 7.80 -2.33
CA ARG A 177 -17.96 9.15 -1.75
C ARG A 177 -18.25 10.23 -2.79
N CYS A 178 -17.71 10.11 -4.01
CA CYS A 178 -17.99 11.06 -5.08
C CYS A 178 -19.49 11.12 -5.42
N ARG A 179 -20.16 9.96 -5.44
CA ARG A 179 -21.61 9.88 -5.64
C ARG A 179 -22.39 10.57 -4.53
N GLU A 180 -22.00 10.36 -3.27
CA GLU A 180 -22.66 10.96 -2.10
C GLU A 180 -22.45 12.47 -2.05
N GLU A 181 -21.27 12.95 -2.43
CA GLU A 181 -20.95 14.37 -2.54
C GLU A 181 -21.55 15.04 -3.80
N GLY A 182 -22.08 14.26 -4.75
CA GLY A 182 -22.59 14.76 -6.01
C GLY A 182 -21.54 15.35 -6.95
N VAL A 183 -20.30 14.85 -6.86
CA VAL A 183 -19.16 15.33 -7.66
C VAL A 183 -18.67 14.27 -8.63
N SER A 184 -18.09 14.70 -9.75
CA SER A 184 -17.40 13.82 -10.70
C SER A 184 -15.90 13.97 -10.53
N ARG A 185 -15.17 12.84 -10.36
CA ARG A 185 -13.71 12.80 -10.25
C ARG A 185 -13.13 11.65 -11.05
N ALA A 186 -11.97 11.87 -11.63
CA ALA A 186 -11.15 10.80 -12.19
C ALA A 186 -10.37 10.10 -11.06
N ILE A 187 -10.60 8.81 -10.86
CA ILE A 187 -9.95 7.98 -9.84
C ILE A 187 -8.99 7.02 -10.54
N LEU A 188 -7.70 7.21 -10.34
CA LEU A 188 -6.65 6.32 -10.82
C LEU A 188 -6.27 5.36 -9.70
N PHE A 189 -6.39 4.05 -9.93
CA PHE A 189 -5.86 3.07 -8.98
C PHE A 189 -4.89 2.10 -9.66
N ASN A 190 -3.95 1.54 -8.88
CA ASN A 190 -2.98 0.60 -9.41
C ASN A 190 -3.46 -0.85 -9.28
N LEU A 191 -3.82 -1.47 -10.41
CA LEU A 191 -4.13 -2.90 -10.50
C LEU A 191 -2.81 -3.68 -10.64
N CYS A 192 -2.09 -3.85 -9.54
CA CYS A 192 -0.71 -4.31 -9.51
C CYS A 192 -0.50 -5.82 -9.68
N GLY A 193 -1.55 -6.59 -9.86
CA GLY A 193 -1.46 -8.03 -10.06
C GLY A 193 -2.80 -8.67 -10.39
N HIS A 194 -2.74 -9.80 -11.12
CA HIS A 194 -3.90 -10.66 -11.40
C HIS A 194 -3.99 -11.79 -10.37
N GLY A 195 -5.19 -12.28 -10.12
CA GLY A 195 -5.49 -13.33 -9.14
C GLY A 195 -5.41 -14.77 -9.67
N HIS A 196 -4.82 -15.01 -10.85
CA HIS A 196 -4.81 -16.36 -11.43
C HIS A 196 -4.04 -17.38 -10.59
N PHE A 197 -3.04 -16.95 -9.83
CA PHE A 197 -2.33 -17.80 -8.88
C PHE A 197 -2.98 -17.87 -7.50
N ASP A 198 -4.02 -17.04 -7.25
CA ASP A 198 -4.67 -16.85 -5.96
C ASP A 198 -6.11 -17.42 -5.95
N MET A 199 -6.45 -18.25 -6.95
CA MET A 199 -7.81 -18.78 -7.09
C MET A 199 -8.25 -19.58 -5.86
N GLN A 200 -7.32 -20.23 -5.14
CA GLN A 200 -7.65 -20.93 -3.90
C GLN A 200 -8.17 -19.95 -2.83
N ALA A 201 -7.59 -18.77 -2.72
CA ALA A 201 -8.07 -17.74 -1.79
C ALA A 201 -9.50 -17.26 -2.14
N TYR A 202 -9.82 -17.14 -3.42
CA TYR A 202 -11.18 -16.84 -3.87
C TYR A 202 -12.17 -17.97 -3.60
N ILE A 203 -11.75 -19.25 -3.81
CA ILE A 203 -12.54 -20.42 -3.45
C ILE A 203 -12.83 -20.43 -1.95
N ASP A 204 -11.83 -20.16 -1.13
CA ASP A 204 -11.97 -20.11 0.33
C ASP A 204 -12.84 -18.94 0.78
N TYR A 205 -12.77 -17.80 0.09
CA TYR A 205 -13.69 -16.67 0.29
C TYR A 205 -15.15 -17.07 0.01
N PHE A 206 -15.44 -17.64 -1.16
CA PHE A 206 -16.79 -18.10 -1.49
C PHE A 206 -17.27 -19.25 -0.62
N GLY A 207 -16.36 -20.08 -0.14
CA GLY A 207 -16.64 -21.15 0.81
C GLY A 207 -16.83 -20.70 2.26
N GLY A 208 -16.74 -19.39 2.55
CA GLY A 208 -16.87 -18.84 3.90
C GLY A 208 -15.75 -19.24 4.86
N LYS A 209 -14.58 -19.63 4.32
CA LYS A 209 -13.43 -20.07 5.14
C LYS A 209 -12.50 -18.91 5.52
N LEU A 210 -12.52 -17.81 4.76
CA LEU A 210 -11.74 -16.64 5.11
C LEU A 210 -12.39 -15.90 6.26
N GLN A 211 -11.56 -15.36 7.13
CA GLN A 211 -11.96 -14.56 8.29
C GLN A 211 -11.15 -13.28 8.31
N ASP A 212 -11.74 -12.21 8.78
CA ASP A 212 -10.99 -11.01 9.11
C ASP A 212 -10.03 -11.31 10.24
N LEU A 213 -8.83 -10.78 10.12
CA LEU A 213 -7.75 -11.01 11.07
C LEU A 213 -7.30 -9.67 11.63
N ASP A 214 -7.21 -9.61 12.95
CA ASP A 214 -6.61 -8.48 13.63
C ASP A 214 -5.18 -8.83 14.08
N TYR A 215 -4.35 -7.84 14.24
CA TYR A 215 -3.03 -8.02 14.82
C TYR A 215 -3.14 -8.06 16.37
N ASP A 216 -2.17 -8.71 17.01
CA ASP A 216 -2.07 -8.75 18.47
C ASP A 216 -1.47 -7.42 19.00
N GLU A 217 -2.26 -6.67 19.75
CA GLU A 217 -1.84 -5.38 20.35
C GLU A 217 -0.67 -5.54 21.32
N ALA A 218 -0.59 -6.67 22.05
CA ALA A 218 0.51 -6.92 22.98
C ALA A 218 1.81 -7.24 22.21
N GLU A 219 1.71 -8.02 21.14
CA GLU A 219 2.86 -8.30 20.26
C GLU A 219 3.36 -7.01 19.59
N LEU A 220 2.44 -6.18 19.07
CA LEU A 220 2.78 -4.88 18.53
C LEU A 220 3.48 -3.99 19.55
N ALA A 221 2.95 -3.91 20.77
CA ALA A 221 3.55 -3.11 21.84
C ALA A 221 4.96 -3.59 22.19
N MET A 222 5.19 -4.91 22.28
CA MET A 222 6.51 -5.49 22.51
C MET A 222 7.49 -5.17 21.36
N ALA A 223 7.05 -5.33 20.11
CA ALA A 223 7.87 -5.03 18.96
C ALA A 223 8.27 -3.55 18.88
N LEU A 224 7.33 -2.64 19.18
CA LEU A 224 7.59 -1.20 19.25
C LEU A 224 8.48 -0.80 20.43
N ALA A 225 8.44 -1.52 21.54
CA ALA A 225 9.33 -1.31 22.69
C ALA A 225 10.78 -1.72 22.37
N GLY A 226 10.97 -2.66 21.44
CA GLY A 226 12.28 -3.14 20.97
C GLY A 226 12.94 -2.25 19.89
N LEU A 227 12.33 -1.15 19.48
CA LEU A 227 12.88 -0.26 18.45
C LEU A 227 14.25 0.31 18.86
N PRO A 228 15.20 0.41 17.91
CA PRO A 228 16.51 0.95 18.18
C PRO A 228 16.47 2.40 18.70
N SER A 229 17.25 2.68 19.76
CA SER A 229 17.44 4.04 20.26
C SER A 229 18.53 4.72 19.44
N VAL A 230 18.16 5.70 18.65
CA VAL A 230 19.11 6.53 17.89
C VAL A 230 19.24 7.88 18.59
N LYS A 231 20.45 8.23 19.05
CA LYS A 231 20.71 9.58 19.56
C LYS A 231 20.67 10.56 18.36
N ALA A 232 19.90 11.62 18.51
CA ALA A 232 20.02 12.75 17.57
C ALA A 232 21.46 13.29 17.64
N ALA A 233 22.07 13.45 16.46
CA ALA A 233 23.39 14.06 16.35
C ALA A 233 23.32 15.56 16.62
#